data_68ae4af155274dc4aeadd814443b39bf
#
_entry.id   68ae4af155274dc4aeadd814443b39bf
#
_cell.length_a   1.000
_cell.length_b   1.000
_cell.length_c   1.000
_cell.angle_alpha   90.00
_cell.angle_beta   90.00
_cell.angle_gamma   90.00
#
_symmetry.space_group_name_H-M   'P 1'
#
loop_
_entity.id
_entity.type
_entity.pdbx_description
1 polymer ?
#
loop_
_entity_poly.entity_id
_entity_poly.type
_entity_poly.pdbx_seq_one_letter_code
_entity_poly.pdbx_strand_id
1 'polypeptide(L)'
;MTKVKICGITNLEDALVAVQAGTDLLGFIFYEPSPRYVAPEVVRDIVSGVRCQVSRVTCQVSRDSSHTLPKFVGVFVNASLETIGQILDYCQLDAVQLHGEETPEFVNHFQGRAFKAIRPQSLEEAERLIQKYLPASPPTPSNAKRSHSLLPYFLLDAYHPSLYGGTGHVTDWTMAANIARQYPIMLAGSLTPSNVAVAIQAVKPWGVDVSSGVEAEKGRKDHEKVREFVKAAKGVKRE
;
A
#
# COMPACT_ATOMS: atom_id res chain seq x y z
N MET A 1 10.66 -11.38 0.29
CA MET A 1 10.53 -10.38 1.38
C MET A 1 9.19 -9.68 1.22
N THR A 2 8.46 -9.40 2.31
CA THR A 2 7.15 -8.72 2.27
C THR A 2 7.33 -7.26 1.87
N LYS A 3 6.48 -6.76 0.96
CA LYS A 3 6.48 -5.36 0.56
C LYS A 3 5.83 -4.49 1.64
N VAL A 4 6.32 -3.28 1.84
CA VAL A 4 5.80 -2.32 2.83
C VAL A 4 5.37 -1.04 2.15
N LYS A 5 4.14 -0.61 2.41
CA LYS A 5 3.60 0.68 2.00
C LYS A 5 3.33 1.54 3.22
N ILE A 6 3.83 2.78 3.21
CA ILE A 6 3.46 3.82 4.18
C ILE A 6 2.50 4.76 3.47
N CYS A 7 1.26 4.81 3.95
CA CYS A 7 0.16 5.54 3.31
C CYS A 7 -0.19 6.82 4.07
N GLY A 8 -0.71 7.83 3.35
CA GLY A 8 -1.09 9.13 3.92
C GLY A 8 0.13 9.98 4.28
N ILE A 9 1.10 10.02 3.40
CA ILE A 9 2.24 10.95 3.43
C ILE A 9 1.75 12.33 3.01
N THR A 10 2.06 13.35 3.80
CA THR A 10 1.62 14.74 3.59
C THR A 10 2.77 15.73 3.54
N ASN A 11 3.99 15.31 3.82
CA ASN A 11 5.18 16.15 3.85
C ASN A 11 6.44 15.38 3.46
N LEU A 12 7.48 16.12 3.07
CA LEU A 12 8.75 15.54 2.60
C LEU A 12 9.53 14.83 3.72
N GLU A 13 9.49 15.34 4.95
CA GLU A 13 10.24 14.78 6.07
C GLU A 13 9.78 13.35 6.36
N ASP A 14 8.45 13.14 6.48
CA ASP A 14 7.85 11.80 6.69
C ASP A 14 8.16 10.85 5.53
N ALA A 15 8.14 11.37 4.28
CA ALA A 15 8.51 10.60 3.10
C ALA A 15 9.96 10.11 3.16
N LEU A 16 10.89 11.00 3.51
CA LEU A 16 12.32 10.66 3.59
C LEU A 16 12.60 9.64 4.70
N VAL A 17 11.97 9.78 5.86
CA VAL A 17 12.09 8.80 6.96
C VAL A 17 11.59 7.43 6.52
N ALA A 18 10.44 7.35 5.83
CA ALA A 18 9.91 6.09 5.32
C ALA A 18 10.85 5.45 4.29
N VAL A 19 11.42 6.24 3.39
CA VAL A 19 12.41 5.76 2.40
C VAL A 19 13.67 5.24 3.08
N GLN A 20 14.22 5.98 4.04
CA GLN A 20 15.40 5.56 4.81
C GLN A 20 15.15 4.29 5.61
N ALA A 21 13.94 4.08 6.10
CA ALA A 21 13.54 2.85 6.76
C ALA A 21 13.44 1.64 5.81
N GLY A 22 13.43 1.86 4.48
CA GLY A 22 13.39 0.80 3.47
C GLY A 22 11.98 0.43 3.01
N THR A 23 11.05 1.39 3.01
CA THR A 23 9.70 1.19 2.48
C THR A 23 9.73 0.96 0.96
N ASP A 24 8.79 0.15 0.44
CA ASP A 24 8.71 -0.16 -1.00
C ASP A 24 7.72 0.76 -1.74
N LEU A 25 6.71 1.30 -1.04
CA LEU A 25 5.70 2.18 -1.62
C LEU A 25 5.37 3.33 -0.66
N LEU A 26 5.14 4.53 -1.22
CA LEU A 26 4.60 5.70 -0.52
C LEU A 26 3.23 6.03 -1.07
N GLY A 27 2.23 6.20 -0.20
CA GLY A 27 0.85 6.52 -0.58
C GLY A 27 0.48 7.97 -0.28
N PHE A 28 -0.11 8.66 -1.27
CA PHE A 28 -0.62 10.02 -1.19
C PHE A 28 -2.13 10.02 -1.43
N ILE A 29 -2.90 10.67 -0.55
CA ILE A 29 -4.36 10.59 -0.59
C ILE A 29 -4.93 11.85 -1.24
N PHE A 30 -5.56 11.67 -2.42
CA PHE A 30 -6.24 12.72 -3.19
C PHE A 30 -7.76 12.67 -2.98
N TYR A 31 -8.18 12.59 -1.73
CA TYR A 31 -9.58 12.61 -1.30
C TYR A 31 -9.75 13.67 -0.23
N GLU A 32 -10.30 14.84 -0.60
CA GLU A 32 -10.38 16.03 0.26
C GLU A 32 -11.02 15.80 1.63
N PRO A 33 -12.07 14.94 1.78
CA PRO A 33 -12.61 14.65 3.11
C PRO A 33 -11.66 13.89 4.03
N SER A 34 -10.57 13.35 3.52
CA SER A 34 -9.57 12.65 4.33
C SER A 34 -8.74 13.64 5.16
N PRO A 35 -8.52 13.38 6.47
CA PRO A 35 -7.58 14.19 7.26
C PRO A 35 -6.11 14.05 6.81
N ARG A 36 -5.85 13.16 5.84
CA ARG A 36 -4.54 12.90 5.22
C ARG A 36 -4.51 13.33 3.77
N TYR A 37 -5.47 14.16 3.36
CA TYR A 37 -5.45 14.76 2.04
C TYR A 37 -4.19 15.58 1.84
N VAL A 38 -3.64 15.51 0.62
CA VAL A 38 -2.49 16.31 0.23
C VAL A 38 -2.69 16.81 -1.19
N ALA A 39 -2.46 18.11 -1.39
CA ALA A 39 -2.64 18.76 -2.70
C ALA A 39 -1.59 18.26 -3.71
N PRO A 40 -1.95 18.16 -5.01
CA PRO A 40 -1.05 17.67 -6.06
C PRO A 40 0.29 18.41 -6.12
N GLU A 41 0.32 19.71 -5.88
CA GLU A 41 1.53 20.53 -5.89
C GLU A 41 2.50 20.09 -4.81
N VAL A 42 1.98 19.82 -3.62
CA VAL A 42 2.78 19.33 -2.48
C VAL A 42 3.33 17.92 -2.78
N VAL A 43 2.50 17.05 -3.37
CA VAL A 43 2.94 15.68 -3.73
C VAL A 43 4.05 15.72 -4.77
N ARG A 44 3.92 16.57 -5.80
CA ARG A 44 4.96 16.76 -6.82
C ARG A 44 6.30 17.15 -6.17
N ASP A 45 6.26 18.09 -5.23
CA ASP A 45 7.46 18.57 -4.54
C ASP A 45 8.06 17.49 -3.63
N ILE A 46 7.23 16.68 -2.95
CA ILE A 46 7.67 15.52 -2.16
C ILE A 46 8.33 14.48 -3.05
N VAL A 47 7.70 14.09 -4.15
CA VAL A 47 8.23 13.08 -5.10
C VAL A 47 9.57 13.54 -5.68
N SER A 48 9.66 14.80 -6.08
CA SER A 48 10.91 15.41 -6.58
C SER A 48 12.00 15.42 -5.52
N GLY A 49 11.68 15.80 -4.28
CA GLY A 49 12.60 15.81 -3.15
C GLY A 49 13.15 14.42 -2.81
N VAL A 50 12.28 13.40 -2.77
CA VAL A 50 12.68 12.00 -2.55
C VAL A 50 13.60 11.52 -3.67
N ARG A 51 13.26 11.76 -4.94
CA ARG A 51 14.08 11.34 -6.09
C ARG A 51 15.46 12.00 -6.04
N CYS A 52 15.52 13.29 -5.76
CA CYS A 52 16.78 14.03 -5.63
C CYS A 52 17.66 13.46 -4.51
N GLN A 53 17.09 13.20 -3.33
CA GLN A 53 17.83 12.69 -2.18
C GLN A 53 18.38 11.28 -2.44
N VAL A 54 17.57 10.37 -2.98
CA VAL A 54 18.02 9.00 -3.30
C VAL A 54 19.12 9.03 -4.36
N SER A 55 19.00 9.86 -5.40
CA SER A 55 20.06 10.01 -6.42
C SER A 55 21.39 10.50 -5.86
N ARG A 56 21.37 11.40 -4.88
CA ARG A 56 22.58 11.88 -4.20
C ARG A 56 23.27 10.78 -3.39
N VAL A 57 22.49 9.98 -2.66
CA VAL A 57 23.01 8.87 -1.85
C VAL A 57 23.62 7.80 -2.74
N THR A 58 22.98 7.42 -3.85
CA THR A 58 23.50 6.43 -4.79
C THR A 58 24.78 6.87 -5.53
N CYS A 59 24.99 8.17 -5.69
CA CYS A 59 26.24 8.70 -6.26
C CYS A 59 27.41 8.71 -5.28
N GLN A 60 27.15 8.71 -3.98
CA GLN A 60 28.19 8.84 -2.93
C GLN A 60 28.60 7.52 -2.28
N VAL A 61 27.79 6.48 -2.38
CA VAL A 61 28.02 5.19 -1.71
C VAL A 61 28.23 4.11 -2.77
N SER A 62 29.31 3.34 -2.60
CA SER A 62 29.68 2.19 -3.45
C SER A 62 28.46 1.25 -3.67
N ARG A 63 28.45 0.56 -4.82
CA ARG A 63 27.42 -0.27 -5.45
C ARG A 63 26.68 -1.30 -4.59
N ASP A 64 26.87 -1.36 -3.27
CA ASP A 64 26.30 -2.40 -2.38
C ASP A 64 25.11 -1.92 -1.54
N SER A 65 24.74 -0.64 -1.52
CA SER A 65 23.52 -0.19 -0.82
C SER A 65 22.34 -0.16 -1.80
N SER A 66 21.48 -1.16 -1.71
CA SER A 66 20.24 -1.34 -2.49
C SER A 66 19.13 -0.35 -2.06
N HIS A 67 19.42 0.94 -2.05
CA HIS A 67 18.37 1.95 -1.90
C HIS A 67 17.63 2.11 -3.24
N THR A 68 16.69 1.22 -3.50
CA THR A 68 15.76 1.37 -4.62
C THR A 68 14.75 2.45 -4.29
N LEU A 69 14.45 3.33 -5.24
CA LEU A 69 13.34 4.28 -5.12
C LEU A 69 12.04 3.54 -4.80
N PRO A 70 11.25 4.00 -3.81
CA PRO A 70 9.93 3.46 -3.58
C PRO A 70 9.01 3.78 -4.77
N LYS A 71 7.95 3.01 -4.95
CA LYS A 71 6.87 3.40 -5.86
C LYS A 71 5.97 4.45 -5.21
N PHE A 72 5.61 5.46 -5.98
CA PHE A 72 4.70 6.52 -5.57
C PHE A 72 3.27 6.16 -5.99
N VAL A 73 2.37 6.07 -5.03
CA VAL A 73 0.99 5.58 -5.22
C VAL A 73 0.00 6.69 -4.89
N GLY A 74 -0.83 7.08 -5.86
CA GLY A 74 -1.98 7.94 -5.61
C GLY A 74 -3.17 7.13 -5.11
N VAL A 75 -3.81 7.59 -4.04
CA VAL A 75 -5.03 6.97 -3.48
C VAL A 75 -6.22 7.86 -3.82
N PHE A 76 -7.20 7.30 -4.53
CA PHE A 76 -8.36 8.01 -5.03
C PHE A 76 -9.66 7.34 -4.56
N VAL A 77 -10.71 8.14 -4.42
CA VAL A 77 -12.07 7.70 -4.08
C VAL A 77 -13.02 8.34 -5.08
N ASN A 78 -13.56 7.55 -6.00
CA ASN A 78 -14.55 7.96 -7.01
C ASN A 78 -14.14 9.18 -7.85
N ALA A 79 -12.84 9.40 -8.06
CA ALA A 79 -12.36 10.46 -8.95
C ALA A 79 -12.53 10.08 -10.43
N SER A 80 -12.61 11.07 -11.32
CA SER A 80 -12.72 10.81 -12.76
C SER A 80 -11.41 10.26 -13.35
N LEU A 81 -11.48 9.54 -14.47
CA LEU A 81 -10.30 9.07 -15.22
C LEU A 81 -9.39 10.23 -15.62
N GLU A 82 -9.99 11.33 -16.03
CA GLU A 82 -9.26 12.53 -16.41
C GLU A 82 -8.48 13.13 -15.23
N THR A 83 -9.14 13.30 -14.08
CA THR A 83 -8.51 13.82 -12.86
C THR A 83 -7.36 12.94 -12.42
N ILE A 84 -7.57 11.61 -12.39
CA ILE A 84 -6.51 10.67 -12.01
C ILE A 84 -5.34 10.74 -12.99
N GLY A 85 -5.62 10.77 -14.31
CA GLY A 85 -4.59 10.89 -15.34
C GLY A 85 -3.74 12.15 -15.18
N GLN A 86 -4.39 13.30 -15.01
CA GLN A 86 -3.70 14.60 -14.79
C GLN A 86 -2.81 14.55 -13.54
N ILE A 87 -3.30 14.00 -12.42
CA ILE A 87 -2.53 13.92 -11.17
C ILE A 87 -1.36 12.92 -11.30
N LEU A 88 -1.56 11.77 -11.96
CA LEU A 88 -0.49 10.81 -12.21
C LEU A 88 0.68 11.43 -12.97
N ASP A 89 0.37 12.17 -14.02
CA ASP A 89 1.37 12.81 -14.88
C ASP A 89 2.04 13.99 -14.16
N TYR A 90 1.24 14.86 -13.55
CA TYR A 90 1.72 16.05 -12.85
C TYR A 90 2.62 15.72 -11.65
N CYS A 91 2.23 14.72 -10.84
CA CYS A 91 2.97 14.28 -9.66
C CYS A 91 3.99 13.18 -9.98
N GLN A 92 4.04 12.69 -11.22
CA GLN A 92 4.91 11.58 -11.64
C GLN A 92 4.74 10.33 -10.77
N LEU A 93 3.48 9.90 -10.56
CA LEU A 93 3.16 8.72 -9.76
C LEU A 93 3.29 7.43 -10.57
N ASP A 94 3.66 6.36 -9.88
CA ASP A 94 3.87 5.04 -10.51
C ASP A 94 2.60 4.21 -10.59
N ALA A 95 1.68 4.40 -9.62
CA ALA A 95 0.52 3.53 -9.45
C ALA A 95 -0.70 4.26 -8.84
N VAL A 96 -1.86 3.62 -9.01
CA VAL A 96 -3.17 4.06 -8.52
C VAL A 96 -3.74 3.04 -7.55
N GLN A 97 -4.15 3.49 -6.38
CA GLN A 97 -5.02 2.75 -5.47
C GLN A 97 -6.43 3.31 -5.56
N LEU A 98 -7.38 2.49 -5.99
CA LEU A 98 -8.79 2.87 -6.12
C LEU A 98 -9.55 2.39 -4.87
N HIS A 99 -10.04 3.33 -4.07
CA HIS A 99 -10.56 3.09 -2.72
C HIS A 99 -12.06 3.43 -2.55
N GLY A 100 -12.72 3.77 -3.65
CA GLY A 100 -14.15 4.05 -3.73
C GLY A 100 -14.96 2.89 -4.31
N GLU A 101 -15.99 3.21 -5.09
CA GLU A 101 -16.90 2.25 -5.75
C GLU A 101 -16.64 2.16 -7.27
N GLU A 102 -15.39 2.37 -7.67
CA GLU A 102 -14.98 2.31 -9.08
C GLU A 102 -15.32 0.96 -9.70
N THR A 103 -15.80 0.94 -10.95
CA THR A 103 -16.17 -0.29 -11.65
C THR A 103 -14.94 -1.09 -12.11
N PRO A 104 -15.10 -2.38 -12.45
CA PRO A 104 -14.01 -3.19 -13.02
C PRO A 104 -13.41 -2.56 -14.28
N GLU A 105 -14.25 -2.01 -15.18
CA GLU A 105 -13.80 -1.35 -16.40
C GLU A 105 -12.93 -0.14 -16.08
N PHE A 106 -13.31 0.61 -15.04
CA PHE A 106 -12.53 1.74 -14.55
C PHE A 106 -11.14 1.30 -14.04
N VAL A 107 -11.08 0.22 -13.26
CA VAL A 107 -9.81 -0.35 -12.77
C VAL A 107 -8.93 -0.81 -13.92
N ASN A 108 -9.53 -1.50 -14.91
CA ASN A 108 -8.84 -2.04 -16.07
C ASN A 108 -8.29 -0.95 -17.01
N HIS A 109 -8.86 0.27 -16.98
CA HIS A 109 -8.35 1.39 -17.77
C HIS A 109 -6.86 1.69 -17.49
N PHE A 110 -6.39 1.46 -16.26
CA PHE A 110 -5.01 1.75 -15.86
C PHE A 110 -4.01 0.64 -16.21
N GLN A 111 -4.39 -0.40 -16.95
CA GLN A 111 -3.51 -1.42 -17.54
C GLN A 111 -2.44 -1.99 -16.58
N GLY A 112 -2.84 -2.42 -15.40
CA GLY A 112 -1.93 -3.00 -14.40
C GLY A 112 -1.15 -1.99 -13.55
N ARG A 113 -1.40 -0.69 -13.73
CA ARG A 113 -0.92 0.37 -12.84
C ARG A 113 -1.87 0.63 -11.67
N ALA A 114 -3.05 0.01 -11.64
CA ALA A 114 -4.02 0.18 -10.56
C ALA A 114 -4.21 -1.11 -9.76
N PHE A 115 -4.57 -0.94 -8.50
CA PHE A 115 -5.12 -1.99 -7.64
C PHE A 115 -6.33 -1.48 -6.86
N LYS A 116 -7.27 -2.39 -6.60
CA LYS A 116 -8.53 -2.05 -5.95
C LYS A 116 -8.48 -2.34 -4.45
N ALA A 117 -8.87 -1.37 -3.64
CA ALA A 117 -9.13 -1.61 -2.22
C ALA A 117 -10.52 -2.22 -2.06
N ILE A 118 -10.61 -3.32 -1.31
CA ILE A 118 -11.84 -4.03 -0.95
C ILE A 118 -11.94 -4.18 0.58
N ARG A 119 -13.18 -4.17 1.10
CA ARG A 119 -13.48 -4.25 2.54
C ARG A 119 -14.57 -5.28 2.80
N PRO A 120 -14.32 -6.55 2.52
CA PRO A 120 -15.32 -7.59 2.69
C PRO A 120 -15.59 -7.85 4.18
N GLN A 121 -16.86 -8.13 4.49
CA GLN A 121 -17.32 -8.50 5.84
C GLN A 121 -17.36 -10.02 6.05
N SER A 122 -17.23 -10.79 4.96
CA SER A 122 -17.20 -12.25 4.98
C SER A 122 -16.30 -12.80 3.88
N LEU A 123 -15.92 -14.08 4.00
CA LEU A 123 -15.16 -14.78 2.94
C LEU A 123 -15.95 -14.84 1.63
N GLU A 124 -17.24 -15.10 1.70
CA GLU A 124 -18.13 -15.16 0.53
C GLU A 124 -18.19 -13.80 -0.19
N GLU A 125 -18.31 -12.72 0.56
CA GLU A 125 -18.26 -11.37 -0.01
C GLU A 125 -16.89 -11.05 -0.63
N ALA A 126 -15.80 -11.47 0.04
CA ALA A 126 -14.45 -11.30 -0.49
C ALA A 126 -14.28 -12.03 -1.83
N GLU A 127 -14.72 -13.28 -1.93
CA GLU A 127 -14.66 -14.07 -3.16
C GLU A 127 -15.48 -13.42 -4.28
N ARG A 128 -16.68 -12.94 -3.98
CA ARG A 128 -17.53 -12.23 -4.95
C ARG A 128 -16.87 -10.93 -5.45
N LEU A 129 -16.29 -10.13 -4.55
CA LEU A 129 -15.60 -8.90 -4.92
C LEU A 129 -14.35 -9.20 -5.76
N ILE A 130 -13.58 -10.22 -5.37
CA ILE A 130 -12.40 -10.64 -6.13
C ILE A 130 -12.81 -11.06 -7.54
N GLN A 131 -13.80 -11.94 -7.69
CA GLN A 131 -14.30 -12.37 -8.99
C GLN A 131 -14.77 -11.19 -9.86
N LYS A 132 -15.41 -10.21 -9.25
CA LYS A 132 -15.88 -8.98 -9.93
C LYS A 132 -14.72 -8.19 -10.54
N TYR A 133 -13.58 -8.08 -9.84
CA TYR A 133 -12.47 -7.19 -10.23
C TYR A 133 -11.27 -7.93 -10.85
N LEU A 134 -11.28 -9.26 -10.90
CA LEU A 134 -10.24 -9.99 -11.60
C LEU A 134 -10.29 -9.71 -13.10
N PRO A 135 -9.14 -9.52 -13.77
CA PRO A 135 -9.10 -9.41 -15.22
C PRO A 135 -9.61 -10.72 -15.86
N ALA A 136 -10.19 -10.61 -17.05
CA ALA A 136 -10.75 -11.75 -17.79
C ALA A 136 -9.74 -12.91 -18.02
N SER A 137 -8.46 -12.63 -17.95
CA SER A 137 -7.38 -13.62 -17.98
C SER A 137 -6.48 -13.42 -16.76
N PRO A 138 -6.91 -13.82 -15.56
CA PRO A 138 -6.09 -13.71 -14.39
C PRO A 138 -4.85 -14.61 -14.56
N PRO A 139 -3.66 -14.18 -14.13
CA PRO A 139 -2.51 -15.06 -14.08
C PRO A 139 -2.86 -16.25 -13.17
N THR A 140 -2.61 -17.46 -13.67
CA THR A 140 -2.80 -18.69 -12.90
C THR A 140 -1.95 -18.65 -11.62
N PRO A 141 -2.34 -19.34 -10.54
CA PRO A 141 -1.56 -19.40 -9.29
C PRO A 141 -0.10 -19.84 -9.50
N SER A 142 0.15 -20.67 -10.51
CA SER A 142 1.50 -21.07 -10.93
C SER A 142 2.31 -19.92 -11.56
N ASN A 143 1.65 -18.99 -12.27
CA ASN A 143 2.26 -17.83 -12.88
C ASN A 143 2.24 -16.60 -11.96
N ALA A 144 1.25 -16.49 -11.07
CA ALA A 144 1.19 -15.40 -10.07
C ALA A 144 2.37 -15.44 -9.08
N LYS A 145 2.88 -16.63 -8.75
CA LYS A 145 4.11 -16.78 -7.96
C LYS A 145 5.39 -16.46 -8.74
N ARG A 146 5.34 -16.55 -10.09
CA ARG A 146 6.45 -16.19 -11.00
C ARG A 146 6.30 -14.80 -11.60
N SER A 147 5.08 -14.26 -11.66
CA SER A 147 4.86 -12.88 -12.02
C SER A 147 5.46 -12.03 -10.89
N HIS A 148 6.55 -11.36 -11.18
CA HIS A 148 7.05 -10.23 -10.39
C HIS A 148 6.08 -9.06 -10.61
N SER A 149 4.78 -9.28 -10.26
CA SER A 149 3.80 -8.20 -10.27
C SER A 149 4.36 -7.11 -9.36
N LEU A 150 4.67 -5.98 -9.95
CA LEU A 150 5.23 -4.83 -9.25
C LEU A 150 4.21 -4.22 -8.28
N LEU A 151 2.93 -4.64 -8.39
CA LEU A 151 1.79 -4.18 -7.58
C LEU A 151 0.92 -5.38 -7.15
N PRO A 152 0.18 -5.28 -6.04
CA PRO A 152 -0.83 -6.26 -5.66
C PRO A 152 -2.05 -6.16 -6.58
N TYR A 153 -2.91 -7.17 -6.61
CA TYR A 153 -4.23 -7.05 -7.26
C TYR A 153 -5.22 -6.28 -6.40
N PHE A 154 -5.16 -6.55 -5.09
CA PHE A 154 -6.08 -5.97 -4.13
C PHE A 154 -5.33 -5.44 -2.92
N LEU A 155 -5.82 -4.33 -2.38
CA LEU A 155 -5.62 -3.99 -0.98
C LEU A 155 -6.82 -4.53 -0.22
N LEU A 156 -6.57 -5.41 0.75
CA LEU A 156 -7.58 -5.96 1.63
C LEU A 156 -7.52 -5.18 2.94
N ASP A 157 -8.54 -4.36 3.18
CA ASP A 157 -8.69 -3.62 4.43
C ASP A 157 -9.50 -4.50 5.41
N ALA A 158 -8.78 -5.18 6.30
CA ALA A 158 -9.36 -6.05 7.32
C ALA A 158 -9.93 -5.25 8.51
N TYR A 159 -10.64 -4.17 8.23
CA TYR A 159 -11.24 -3.31 9.25
C TYR A 159 -12.47 -3.96 9.87
N HIS A 160 -12.48 -4.10 11.19
CA HIS A 160 -13.67 -4.47 11.95
C HIS A 160 -14.25 -3.24 12.67
N PRO A 161 -15.51 -2.84 12.41
CA PRO A 161 -16.09 -1.60 12.92
C PRO A 161 -16.27 -1.53 14.45
N SER A 162 -16.13 -2.65 15.16
CA SER A 162 -16.43 -2.73 16.59
C SER A 162 -15.22 -2.80 17.50
N LEU A 163 -13.98 -2.63 17.00
CA LEU A 163 -12.77 -2.84 17.80
C LEU A 163 -11.89 -1.60 17.87
N TYR A 164 -12.33 -0.66 18.70
CA TYR A 164 -11.42 0.24 19.38
C TYR A 164 -10.74 -0.57 20.50
N GLY A 165 -9.50 -1.01 20.26
CA GLY A 165 -8.60 -1.51 21.29
C GLY A 165 -8.47 -3.02 21.41
N GLY A 166 -7.31 -3.54 21.00
CA GLY A 166 -6.62 -4.60 21.71
C GLY A 166 -7.02 -6.06 21.57
N THR A 167 -7.98 -6.40 20.73
CA THR A 167 -8.28 -7.82 20.45
C THR A 167 -8.02 -8.11 18.97
N GLY A 168 -6.80 -8.54 18.63
CA GLY A 168 -6.49 -9.02 17.28
C GLY A 168 -7.39 -10.19 16.93
N HIS A 169 -8.46 -9.97 16.17
CA HIS A 169 -9.34 -11.04 15.78
C HIS A 169 -8.70 -11.94 14.75
N VAL A 170 -8.47 -13.17 15.15
CA VAL A 170 -8.00 -14.30 14.33
C VAL A 170 -8.89 -14.53 13.10
N THR A 171 -10.17 -14.15 13.17
CA THR A 171 -11.15 -14.32 12.10
C THR A 171 -10.81 -13.52 10.83
N ASP A 172 -10.40 -12.26 10.97
CA ASP A 172 -10.10 -11.40 9.82
C ASP A 172 -8.83 -11.81 9.10
N TRP A 173 -7.81 -12.23 9.82
CA TRP A 173 -6.58 -12.73 9.23
C TRP A 173 -6.74 -14.13 8.62
N THR A 174 -7.70 -14.95 9.08
CA THR A 174 -8.02 -16.23 8.46
C THR A 174 -8.60 -16.04 7.05
N MET A 175 -9.55 -15.12 6.91
CA MET A 175 -10.10 -14.73 5.60
C MET A 175 -8.99 -14.18 4.69
N ALA A 176 -8.20 -13.24 5.19
CA ALA A 176 -7.09 -12.65 4.45
C ALA A 176 -6.06 -13.71 4.01
N ALA A 177 -5.75 -14.70 4.85
CA ALA A 177 -4.84 -15.79 4.54
C ALA A 177 -5.39 -16.70 3.42
N ASN A 178 -6.68 -16.98 3.41
CA ASN A 178 -7.31 -17.76 2.33
C ASN A 178 -7.19 -17.04 0.97
N ILE A 179 -7.39 -15.73 0.95
CA ILE A 179 -7.24 -14.90 -0.25
C ILE A 179 -5.77 -14.81 -0.68
N ALA A 180 -4.85 -14.58 0.27
CA ALA A 180 -3.43 -14.41 0.00
C ALA A 180 -2.75 -15.67 -0.61
N ARG A 181 -3.33 -16.87 -0.36
CA ARG A 181 -2.87 -18.11 -1.01
C ARG A 181 -3.10 -18.13 -2.51
N GLN A 182 -4.11 -17.43 -2.98
CA GLN A 182 -4.56 -17.44 -4.37
C GLN A 182 -4.11 -16.19 -5.12
N TYR A 183 -4.08 -15.04 -4.44
CA TYR A 183 -3.84 -13.73 -5.06
C TYR A 183 -2.81 -12.92 -4.30
N PRO A 184 -1.94 -12.16 -5.00
CA PRO A 184 -1.04 -11.20 -4.34
C PRO A 184 -1.85 -10.03 -3.77
N ILE A 185 -2.05 -10.01 -2.47
CA ILE A 185 -2.78 -8.97 -1.76
C ILE A 185 -1.86 -8.09 -0.91
N MET A 186 -2.24 -6.84 -0.74
CA MET A 186 -1.70 -5.96 0.27
C MET A 186 -2.66 -5.94 1.47
N LEU A 187 -2.18 -6.37 2.63
CA LEU A 187 -2.96 -6.38 3.86
C LEU A 187 -2.92 -4.99 4.51
N ALA A 188 -4.08 -4.44 4.79
CA ALA A 188 -4.28 -3.20 5.53
C ALA A 188 -5.22 -3.42 6.72
N GLY A 189 -5.55 -2.35 7.43
CA GLY A 189 -6.48 -2.35 8.57
C GLY A 189 -5.79 -2.61 9.91
N SER A 190 -5.78 -1.59 10.76
CA SER A 190 -5.30 -1.63 12.17
C SER A 190 -3.89 -2.20 12.38
N LEU A 191 -3.03 -2.20 11.34
CA LEU A 191 -1.65 -2.63 11.46
C LEU A 191 -0.83 -1.58 12.24
N THR A 192 0.06 -2.09 13.10
CA THR A 192 0.96 -1.32 13.97
C THR A 192 2.33 -1.98 14.02
N PRO A 193 3.38 -1.32 14.53
CA PRO A 193 4.68 -1.97 14.74
C PRO A 193 4.61 -3.25 15.58
N SER A 194 3.68 -3.30 16.55
CA SER A 194 3.55 -4.41 17.50
C SER A 194 2.85 -5.65 16.92
N ASN A 195 1.99 -5.49 15.88
CA ASN A 195 1.22 -6.62 15.35
C ASN A 195 1.59 -7.04 13.92
N VAL A 196 2.32 -6.20 13.16
CA VAL A 196 2.58 -6.45 11.73
C VAL A 196 3.35 -7.74 11.48
N ALA A 197 4.29 -8.11 12.33
CA ALA A 197 5.05 -9.36 12.17
C ALA A 197 4.15 -10.59 12.30
N VAL A 198 3.24 -10.59 13.29
CA VAL A 198 2.25 -11.66 13.49
C VAL A 198 1.27 -11.72 12.33
N ALA A 199 0.79 -10.57 11.86
CA ALA A 199 -0.09 -10.48 10.70
C ALA A 199 0.56 -11.07 9.43
N ILE A 200 1.84 -10.76 9.18
CA ILE A 200 2.59 -11.30 8.04
C ILE A 200 2.76 -12.82 8.14
N GLN A 201 3.05 -13.35 9.33
CA GLN A 201 3.19 -14.79 9.54
C GLN A 201 1.87 -15.53 9.31
N ALA A 202 0.76 -14.98 9.80
CA ALA A 202 -0.56 -15.58 9.69
C ALA A 202 -1.10 -15.52 8.25
N VAL A 203 -0.96 -14.38 7.58
CA VAL A 203 -1.60 -14.12 6.28
C VAL A 203 -0.68 -14.44 5.10
N LYS A 204 0.62 -14.27 5.25
CA LYS A 204 1.63 -14.37 4.16
C LYS A 204 1.30 -13.49 2.95
N PRO A 205 0.91 -12.21 3.17
CA PRO A 205 0.46 -11.32 2.09
C PRO A 205 1.62 -10.93 1.18
N TRP A 206 1.34 -10.46 -0.05
CA TRP A 206 2.34 -9.84 -0.93
C TRP A 206 3.02 -8.65 -0.25
N GLY A 207 2.24 -7.82 0.44
CA GLY A 207 2.70 -6.64 1.17
C GLY A 207 1.75 -6.25 2.29
N VAL A 208 2.19 -5.27 3.09
CA VAL A 208 1.40 -4.64 4.15
C VAL A 208 1.31 -3.14 3.93
N ASP A 209 0.17 -2.55 4.27
CA ASP A 209 -0.10 -1.12 4.19
C ASP A 209 -0.44 -0.56 5.57
N VAL A 210 0.18 0.55 5.94
CA VAL A 210 -0.12 1.21 7.20
C VAL A 210 -0.27 2.71 7.00
N SER A 211 -1.25 3.30 7.70
CA SER A 211 -1.44 4.74 7.76
C SER A 211 -1.45 5.23 9.22
N SER A 212 -2.58 5.11 9.91
CA SER A 212 -2.76 5.62 11.28
C SER A 212 -1.90 4.90 12.32
N GLY A 213 -1.58 3.62 12.13
CA GLY A 213 -0.79 2.83 13.09
C GLY A 213 0.66 3.30 13.29
N VAL A 214 1.13 4.20 12.43
CA VAL A 214 2.45 4.84 12.51
C VAL A 214 2.38 6.35 12.54
N GLU A 215 1.27 6.91 13.01
CA GLU A 215 1.09 8.36 13.15
C GLU A 215 1.34 8.83 14.59
N ALA A 216 1.89 10.04 14.72
CA ALA A 216 1.90 10.82 15.94
C ALA A 216 0.57 11.57 16.10
N GLU A 217 0.09 12.15 15.01
CA GLU A 217 -1.22 12.78 14.86
C GLU A 217 -1.73 12.60 13.42
N LYS A 218 -3.00 12.87 13.17
CA LYS A 218 -3.61 12.67 11.84
C LYS A 218 -2.85 13.44 10.75
N GLY A 219 -2.29 12.71 9.78
CA GLY A 219 -1.51 13.27 8.68
C GLY A 219 -0.04 13.54 8.99
N ARG A 220 0.46 13.25 10.21
CA ARG A 220 1.88 13.37 10.58
C ARG A 220 2.39 12.03 11.08
N LYS A 221 3.46 11.54 10.49
CA LYS A 221 4.04 10.25 10.89
C LYS A 221 4.90 10.39 12.15
N ASP A 222 4.82 9.37 13.01
CA ASP A 222 5.78 9.14 14.07
C ASP A 222 6.99 8.42 13.46
N HIS A 223 8.12 9.08 13.41
CA HIS A 223 9.30 8.58 12.73
C HIS A 223 9.86 7.29 13.35
N GLU A 224 9.71 7.11 14.66
CA GLU A 224 10.15 5.90 15.33
C GLU A 224 9.22 4.73 15.00
N LYS A 225 7.90 4.93 15.10
CA LYS A 225 6.93 3.92 14.70
C LYS A 225 7.07 3.51 13.23
N VAL A 226 7.40 4.45 12.33
CA VAL A 226 7.68 4.12 10.92
C VAL A 226 8.87 3.17 10.80
N ARG A 227 10.00 3.49 11.48
CA ARG A 227 11.19 2.62 11.46
C ARG A 227 10.92 1.25 12.08
N GLU A 228 10.23 1.21 13.21
CA GLU A 228 9.86 -0.02 13.90
C GLU A 228 8.94 -0.90 13.04
N PHE A 229 7.93 -0.30 12.42
CA PHE A 229 7.00 -1.00 11.53
C PHE A 229 7.72 -1.64 10.34
N VAL A 230 8.55 -0.87 9.64
CA VAL A 230 9.30 -1.37 8.48
C VAL A 230 10.27 -2.47 8.90
N LYS A 231 11.00 -2.28 10.01
CA LYS A 231 11.91 -3.29 10.58
C LYS A 231 11.18 -4.58 10.95
N ALA A 232 10.04 -4.48 11.65
CA ALA A 232 9.23 -5.65 12.02
C ALA A 232 8.69 -6.38 10.79
N ALA A 233 8.17 -5.65 9.79
CA ALA A 233 7.63 -6.24 8.57
C ALA A 233 8.71 -6.93 7.71
N LYS A 234 9.88 -6.30 7.56
CA LYS A 234 11.00 -6.84 6.76
C LYS A 234 11.76 -7.97 7.47
N GLY A 235 11.72 -8.01 8.81
CA GLY A 235 12.38 -9.03 9.62
C GLY A 235 11.73 -10.41 9.57
N VAL A 236 10.48 -10.51 9.08
CA VAL A 236 9.79 -11.80 8.96
C VAL A 236 10.39 -12.62 7.81
N LYS A 237 11.00 -13.76 8.14
CA LYS A 237 11.46 -14.74 7.15
C LYS A 237 10.23 -15.44 6.56
N ARG A 238 10.14 -15.52 5.24
CA ARG A 238 9.15 -16.38 4.55
C ARG A 238 9.77 -17.76 4.42
N GLU A 239 9.21 -18.70 5.14
CA GLU A 239 9.45 -20.13 4.90
C GLU A 239 8.81 -20.59 3.60
#